data_db04c4edd36d495e7370c3f34d01d33e
#
_entry.id   db04c4edd36d495e7370c3f34d01d33e
#
_cell.length_a   1.000
_cell.length_b   1.000
_cell.length_c   1.000
_cell.angle_alpha   90.00
_cell.angle_beta   90.00
_cell.angle_gamma   90.00
#
_symmetry.space_group_name_H-M   'P 1'
#
loop_
_entity.id
_entity.type
_entity.pdbx_description
1 polymer ?
#
loop_
_entity_poly.entity_id
_entity_poly.type
_entity_poly.pdbx_seq_one_letter_code
_entity_poly.pdbx_strand_id
1 'polypeptide(L)'
;YFDLIDRYQENKAAGGSRKDFLEMAAEIPGIYVPSFYDPEYNEDGTLKSFTPNNSHAKEKIRKQVVADMDSVGYIEKPLVPYIKVTQDRVVLEIQRGCIRGCRFCQAGNVYRPLREHSLEYLKHYAYDMLKSTGHEEISLSSLSSSDYTYLEGLVNFLIDEFKGKGVNI
;
A
#
# COMPACT_ATOMS: atom_id res chain seq x y z
N TYR A 1 -6.21 -3.00 8.77
CA TYR A 1 -6.42 -4.44 9.08
C TYR A 1 -6.56 -4.69 10.58
N PHE A 2 -5.87 -3.95 11.46
CA PHE A 2 -5.96 -4.16 12.91
C PHE A 2 -7.40 -4.04 13.41
N ASP A 3 -8.10 -2.97 13.08
CA ASP A 3 -9.49 -2.76 13.46
C ASP A 3 -10.41 -3.93 13.04
N LEU A 4 -10.16 -4.52 11.86
CA LEU A 4 -10.94 -5.66 11.37
C LEU A 4 -10.67 -6.92 12.18
N ILE A 5 -9.42 -7.16 12.58
CA ILE A 5 -9.02 -8.29 13.42
C ILE A 5 -9.60 -8.13 14.82
N ASP A 6 -9.52 -6.93 15.38
CA ASP A 6 -10.07 -6.64 16.71
C ASP A 6 -11.58 -6.88 16.75
N ARG A 7 -12.33 -6.37 15.76
CA ARG A 7 -13.77 -6.61 15.62
C ARG A 7 -14.10 -8.10 15.46
N TYR A 8 -13.27 -8.84 14.72
CA TYR A 8 -13.45 -10.28 14.60
C TYR A 8 -13.26 -11.00 15.94
N GLN A 9 -12.24 -10.63 16.71
CA GLN A 9 -11.97 -11.21 18.03
C GLN A 9 -13.06 -10.87 19.04
N GLU A 10 -13.53 -9.62 19.07
CA GLU A 10 -14.64 -9.15 19.89
C GLU A 10 -15.91 -9.98 19.60
N ASN A 11 -16.29 -10.09 18.35
CA ASN A 11 -17.46 -10.86 17.93
C ASN A 11 -17.35 -12.34 18.34
N LYS A 12 -16.17 -12.94 18.12
CA LYS A 12 -15.92 -14.33 18.49
C LYS A 12 -15.98 -14.56 20.01
N ALA A 13 -15.43 -13.65 20.80
CA ALA A 13 -15.47 -13.71 22.25
C ALA A 13 -16.89 -13.58 22.80
N ALA A 14 -17.74 -12.78 22.14
CA ALA A 14 -19.16 -12.62 22.46
C ALA A 14 -20.04 -13.78 21.97
N GLY A 15 -19.49 -14.77 21.27
CA GLY A 15 -20.27 -15.87 20.67
C GLY A 15 -21.14 -15.43 19.48
N GLY A 16 -20.80 -14.27 18.86
CA GLY A 16 -21.53 -13.71 17.75
C GLY A 16 -21.41 -14.50 16.45
N SER A 17 -22.40 -14.33 15.58
CA SER A 17 -22.47 -14.98 14.27
C SER A 17 -21.56 -14.30 13.24
N ARG A 18 -21.41 -14.96 12.07
CA ARG A 18 -20.77 -14.33 10.91
C ARG A 18 -21.49 -13.05 10.46
N LYS A 19 -22.81 -13.01 10.59
CA LYS A 19 -23.60 -11.83 10.23
C LYS A 19 -23.27 -10.66 11.14
N ASP A 20 -23.22 -10.87 12.44
CA ASP A 20 -22.88 -9.83 13.42
C ASP A 20 -21.48 -9.26 13.15
N PHE A 21 -20.51 -10.13 12.86
CA PHE A 21 -19.17 -9.68 12.45
C PHE A 21 -19.18 -8.83 11.18
N LEU A 22 -19.95 -9.21 10.15
CA LEU A 22 -20.02 -8.44 8.90
C LEU A 22 -20.67 -7.06 9.12
N GLU A 23 -21.65 -6.96 10.00
CA GLU A 23 -22.26 -5.68 10.40
C GLU A 23 -21.24 -4.78 11.11
N MET A 24 -20.50 -5.32 12.07
CA MET A 24 -19.39 -4.61 12.74
C MET A 24 -18.31 -4.19 11.75
N ALA A 25 -17.96 -5.05 10.80
CA ALA A 25 -16.95 -4.75 9.77
C ALA A 25 -17.38 -3.64 8.82
N ALA A 26 -18.66 -3.57 8.45
CA ALA A 26 -19.21 -2.55 7.54
C ALA A 26 -19.12 -1.13 8.14
N GLU A 27 -19.04 -0.99 9.45
CA GLU A 27 -18.87 0.30 10.13
C GLU A 27 -17.45 0.85 10.02
N ILE A 28 -16.44 -0.03 9.78
CA ILE A 28 -15.04 0.36 9.67
C ILE A 28 -14.85 1.17 8.38
N PRO A 29 -14.20 2.35 8.43
CA PRO A 29 -13.94 3.14 7.24
C PRO A 29 -13.14 2.37 6.18
N GLY A 30 -13.63 2.36 4.93
CA GLY A 30 -12.98 1.70 3.80
C GLY A 30 -13.30 0.21 3.63
N ILE A 31 -14.07 -0.40 4.53
CA ILE A 31 -14.51 -1.79 4.38
C ILE A 31 -15.79 -1.83 3.53
N TYR A 32 -15.77 -2.69 2.54
CA TYR A 32 -16.88 -3.03 1.67
C TYR A 32 -17.32 -4.46 1.93
N VAL A 33 -18.59 -4.64 2.28
CA VAL A 33 -19.22 -5.97 2.48
C VAL A 33 -20.17 -6.23 1.30
N PRO A 34 -19.78 -7.02 0.29
CA PRO A 34 -20.56 -7.19 -0.95
C PRO A 34 -22.01 -7.58 -0.74
N SER A 35 -22.29 -8.46 0.23
CA SER A 35 -23.65 -8.95 0.53
C SER A 35 -24.60 -7.88 1.08
N PHE A 36 -24.09 -6.68 1.40
CA PHE A 36 -24.89 -5.57 1.93
C PHE A 36 -25.29 -4.56 0.85
N TYR A 37 -25.16 -4.92 -0.43
CA TYR A 37 -25.50 -4.06 -1.56
C TYR A 37 -26.22 -4.84 -2.64
N ASP A 38 -27.25 -4.23 -3.20
CA ASP A 38 -28.04 -4.77 -4.29
C ASP A 38 -27.73 -4.00 -5.59
N PRO A 39 -27.07 -4.65 -6.57
CA PRO A 39 -26.92 -4.09 -7.90
C PRO A 39 -28.17 -4.30 -8.73
N GLU A 40 -28.66 -3.24 -9.38
CA GLU A 40 -29.67 -3.34 -10.43
C GLU A 40 -29.04 -3.01 -11.79
N TYR A 41 -29.41 -3.75 -12.81
CA TYR A 41 -28.90 -3.57 -14.16
C TYR A 41 -30.00 -3.14 -15.12
N ASN A 42 -29.65 -2.35 -16.13
CA ASN A 42 -30.48 -2.04 -17.26
C ASN A 42 -30.54 -3.24 -18.23
N GLU A 43 -31.48 -3.20 -19.20
CA GLU A 43 -31.60 -4.27 -20.23
C GLU A 43 -30.35 -4.44 -21.08
N ASP A 44 -29.55 -3.38 -21.26
CA ASP A 44 -28.27 -3.40 -21.97
C ASP A 44 -27.08 -3.90 -21.14
N GLY A 45 -27.31 -4.32 -19.89
CA GLY A 45 -26.29 -4.80 -18.96
C GLY A 45 -25.48 -3.72 -18.25
N THR A 46 -25.81 -2.45 -18.46
CA THR A 46 -25.18 -1.36 -17.69
C THR A 46 -25.76 -1.27 -16.28
N LEU A 47 -24.95 -0.83 -15.31
CA LEU A 47 -25.39 -0.66 -13.92
C LEU A 47 -26.41 0.48 -13.82
N LYS A 48 -27.63 0.16 -13.37
CA LYS A 48 -28.71 1.12 -13.14
C LYS A 48 -28.62 1.75 -11.75
N SER A 49 -28.48 0.92 -10.73
CA SER A 49 -28.35 1.36 -9.35
C SER A 49 -27.48 0.40 -8.54
N PHE A 50 -26.91 0.90 -7.46
CA PHE A 50 -26.12 0.12 -6.51
C PHE A 50 -26.43 0.66 -5.12
N THR A 51 -27.33 0.01 -4.40
CA THR A 51 -27.89 0.53 -3.15
C THR A 51 -27.60 -0.37 -1.97
N PRO A 52 -27.32 0.20 -0.79
CA PRO A 52 -27.17 -0.61 0.42
C PRO A 52 -28.51 -1.22 0.83
N ASN A 53 -28.48 -2.50 1.21
CA ASN A 53 -29.63 -3.26 1.72
C ASN A 53 -29.53 -3.55 3.22
N ASN A 54 -28.51 -3.01 3.90
CA ASN A 54 -28.27 -3.19 5.34
C ASN A 54 -28.01 -1.81 5.97
N SER A 55 -28.54 -1.57 7.18
CA SER A 55 -28.41 -0.29 7.90
C SER A 55 -26.98 0.07 8.30
N HIS A 56 -26.08 -0.91 8.40
CA HIS A 56 -24.64 -0.71 8.68
C HIS A 56 -23.84 -0.40 7.42
N ALA A 57 -24.39 -0.61 6.23
CA ALA A 57 -23.73 -0.34 4.97
C ALA A 57 -23.83 1.14 4.59
N LYS A 58 -22.71 1.74 4.20
CA LYS A 58 -22.67 3.15 3.79
C LYS A 58 -23.02 3.27 2.31
N GLU A 59 -23.78 4.29 1.97
CA GLU A 59 -24.12 4.60 0.58
C GLU A 59 -22.88 4.76 -0.32
N LYS A 60 -21.80 5.30 0.25
CA LYS A 60 -20.50 5.48 -0.41
C LYS A 60 -19.34 5.12 0.49
N ILE A 61 -18.56 4.14 0.06
CA ILE A 61 -17.33 3.74 0.76
C ILE A 61 -16.16 4.55 0.23
N ARG A 62 -15.46 5.24 1.14
CA ARG A 62 -14.27 6.02 0.81
C ARG A 62 -13.03 5.19 1.07
N LYS A 63 -12.17 5.11 0.07
CA LYS A 63 -10.83 4.51 0.20
C LYS A 63 -10.05 5.18 1.33
N GLN A 64 -9.43 4.38 2.17
CA GLN A 64 -8.53 4.86 3.19
C GLN A 64 -7.14 5.07 2.61
N VAL A 65 -6.54 6.19 2.94
CA VAL A 65 -5.24 6.63 2.39
C VAL A 65 -4.39 7.19 3.52
N VAL A 66 -3.17 6.69 3.64
CA VAL A 66 -2.14 7.32 4.47
C VAL A 66 -1.60 8.51 3.68
N ALA A 67 -1.83 9.73 4.17
CA ALA A 67 -1.44 10.97 3.48
C ALA A 67 0.06 11.23 3.61
N ASP A 68 0.59 11.06 4.81
CA ASP A 68 2.02 11.20 5.11
C ASP A 68 2.68 9.82 5.05
N MET A 69 3.46 9.58 4.00
CA MET A 69 4.15 8.31 3.80
C MET A 69 5.28 8.08 4.81
N ASP A 70 5.90 9.14 5.31
CA ASP A 70 7.01 9.04 6.27
C ASP A 70 6.52 8.68 7.68
N SER A 71 5.22 8.87 7.96
CA SER A 71 4.60 8.42 9.21
C SER A 71 4.46 6.89 9.30
N VAL A 72 4.62 6.18 8.19
CA VAL A 72 4.59 4.71 8.13
C VAL A 72 6.00 4.19 8.30
N GLY A 73 6.27 3.55 9.43
CA GLY A 73 7.58 2.95 9.68
C GLY A 73 7.92 1.83 8.67
N TYR A 74 9.19 1.64 8.43
CA TYR A 74 9.72 0.51 7.68
C TYR A 74 10.29 -0.56 8.62
N ILE A 75 10.53 -1.74 8.06
CA ILE A 75 11.17 -2.83 8.79
C ILE A 75 12.69 -2.57 8.77
N GLU A 76 13.24 -2.10 9.89
CA GLU A 76 14.67 -1.77 10.02
C GLU A 76 15.59 -2.99 9.88
N LYS A 77 15.11 -4.16 10.28
CA LYS A 77 15.86 -5.42 10.25
C LYS A 77 15.02 -6.52 9.60
N PRO A 78 14.92 -6.52 8.28
CA PRO A 78 14.16 -7.56 7.56
C PRO A 78 14.84 -8.92 7.69
N LEU A 79 14.03 -9.97 7.57
CA LEU A 79 14.57 -11.33 7.51
C LEU A 79 15.28 -11.55 6.18
N VAL A 80 16.52 -11.98 6.24
CA VAL A 80 17.33 -12.36 5.09
C VAL A 80 17.27 -13.88 4.93
N PRO A 81 16.83 -14.41 3.76
CA PRO A 81 16.78 -15.86 3.54
C PRO A 81 18.19 -16.48 3.46
N TYR A 82 18.30 -17.74 3.90
CA TYR A 82 19.56 -18.49 3.78
C TYR A 82 19.90 -18.89 2.34
N ILE A 83 18.89 -18.97 1.47
CA ILE A 83 19.06 -19.31 0.07
C ILE A 83 18.96 -18.06 -0.79
N LYS A 84 19.71 -18.03 -1.88
CA LYS A 84 19.60 -16.94 -2.86
C LYS A 84 18.20 -16.93 -3.46
N VAL A 85 17.54 -15.78 -3.40
CA VAL A 85 16.21 -15.52 -3.97
C VAL A 85 16.33 -14.64 -5.19
N THR A 86 15.26 -14.60 -6.02
CA THR A 86 15.24 -13.81 -7.27
C THR A 86 15.39 -12.31 -7.01
N GLN A 87 14.84 -11.81 -5.91
CA GLN A 87 14.88 -10.40 -5.49
C GLN A 87 15.81 -10.22 -4.28
N ASP A 88 17.08 -10.59 -4.43
CA ASP A 88 18.09 -10.57 -3.37
C ASP A 88 18.73 -9.18 -3.27
N ARG A 89 17.93 -8.19 -2.90
CA ARG A 89 18.29 -6.77 -2.88
C ARG A 89 17.47 -5.94 -1.90
N VAL A 90 17.97 -4.78 -1.54
CA VAL A 90 17.16 -3.75 -0.85
C VAL A 90 16.21 -3.10 -1.85
N VAL A 91 14.94 -3.01 -1.50
CA VAL A 91 13.92 -2.32 -2.30
C VAL A 91 13.42 -1.11 -1.54
N LEU A 92 13.64 0.08 -2.09
CA LEU A 92 13.14 1.33 -1.56
C LEU A 92 11.84 1.72 -2.27
N GLU A 93 10.70 1.67 -1.56
CA GLU A 93 9.45 2.23 -2.06
C GLU A 93 9.55 3.76 -1.97
N ILE A 94 9.70 4.43 -3.11
CA ILE A 94 9.91 5.89 -3.15
C ILE A 94 8.61 6.67 -3.17
N GLN A 95 7.56 6.08 -3.77
CA GLN A 95 6.24 6.71 -3.88
C GLN A 95 5.14 5.68 -4.12
N ARG A 96 3.91 6.03 -3.78
CA ARG A 96 2.67 5.29 -4.10
C ARG A 96 1.76 6.11 -4.96
N GLY A 97 1.13 5.45 -5.95
CA GLY A 97 0.28 6.10 -6.93
C GLY A 97 1.03 6.45 -8.20
N CYS A 98 0.31 7.05 -9.14
CA CYS A 98 0.87 7.49 -10.41
C CYS A 98 0.03 8.63 -10.98
N ILE A 99 0.69 9.64 -11.56
CA ILE A 99 0.05 10.81 -12.17
C ILE A 99 -0.29 10.63 -13.65
N ARG A 100 0.25 9.58 -14.31
CA ARG A 100 0.27 9.47 -15.78
C ARG A 100 -1.11 9.29 -16.42
N GLY A 101 -2.04 8.61 -15.79
CA GLY A 101 -3.40 8.41 -16.30
C GLY A 101 -3.48 7.63 -17.61
N CYS A 102 -2.58 6.68 -17.84
CA CYS A 102 -2.58 5.81 -19.03
C CYS A 102 -3.91 5.06 -19.15
N ARG A 103 -4.52 5.06 -20.34
CA ARG A 103 -5.87 4.52 -20.56
C ARG A 103 -6.01 3.02 -20.26
N PHE A 104 -4.95 2.26 -20.43
CA PHE A 104 -4.91 0.82 -20.17
C PHE A 104 -4.59 0.47 -18.71
N CYS A 105 -4.14 1.43 -17.88
CA CYS A 105 -3.56 1.16 -16.58
C CYS A 105 -4.58 1.28 -15.45
N GLN A 106 -5.03 0.18 -14.92
CA GLN A 106 -5.89 0.15 -13.72
C GLN A 106 -5.14 0.63 -12.46
N ALA A 107 -3.86 0.29 -12.33
CA ALA A 107 -3.03 0.64 -11.17
C ALA A 107 -2.96 2.16 -10.96
N GLY A 108 -2.87 2.95 -12.04
CA GLY A 108 -2.88 4.40 -11.98
C GLY A 108 -4.16 5.01 -11.39
N ASN A 109 -5.27 4.30 -11.42
CA ASN A 109 -6.52 4.72 -10.80
C ASN A 109 -6.65 4.17 -9.37
N VAL A 110 -6.30 2.89 -9.16
CA VAL A 110 -6.46 2.20 -7.87
C VAL A 110 -5.59 2.83 -6.78
N TYR A 111 -4.35 3.23 -7.11
CA TYR A 111 -3.38 3.72 -6.12
C TYR A 111 -3.33 5.25 -5.95
N ARG A 112 -4.23 6.00 -6.56
CA ARG A 112 -4.35 7.46 -6.32
C ARG A 112 -4.83 7.75 -4.90
N PRO A 113 -4.42 8.89 -4.33
CA PRO A 113 -3.53 9.94 -4.85
C PRO A 113 -2.05 9.52 -4.88
N LEU A 114 -1.22 10.27 -5.64
CA LEU A 114 0.23 10.17 -5.56
C LEU A 114 0.68 10.65 -4.17
N ARG A 115 1.57 9.90 -3.56
CA ARG A 115 2.21 10.21 -2.27
C ARG A 115 3.65 9.75 -2.33
N GLU A 116 4.55 10.57 -1.84
CA GLU A 116 5.98 10.35 -1.90
C GLU A 116 6.56 10.24 -0.49
N HIS A 117 7.61 9.46 -0.34
CA HIS A 117 8.50 9.59 0.81
C HIS A 117 9.43 10.79 0.64
N SER A 118 9.81 11.42 1.74
CA SER A 118 10.82 12.47 1.71
C SER A 118 12.20 11.89 1.37
N LEU A 119 13.06 12.74 0.84
CA LEU A 119 14.44 12.37 0.54
C LEU A 119 15.19 11.91 1.79
N GLU A 120 15.00 12.60 2.91
CA GLU A 120 15.66 12.27 4.17
C GLU A 120 15.21 10.91 4.72
N TYR A 121 13.92 10.59 4.66
CA TYR A 121 13.40 9.28 5.02
C TYR A 121 14.07 8.17 4.20
N LEU A 122 14.16 8.34 2.88
CA LEU A 122 14.74 7.32 2.00
C LEU A 122 16.26 7.16 2.18
N LYS A 123 16.97 8.23 2.53
CA LYS A 123 18.40 8.14 2.89
C LYS A 123 18.63 7.28 4.13
N HIS A 124 17.85 7.53 5.19
CA HIS A 124 17.92 6.70 6.42
C HIS A 124 17.53 5.26 6.14
N TYR A 125 16.43 5.05 5.41
CA TYR A 125 15.95 3.73 5.06
C TYR A 125 17.00 2.92 4.25
N ALA A 126 17.60 3.53 3.22
CA ALA A 126 18.65 2.88 2.43
C ALA A 126 19.83 2.44 3.30
N TYR A 127 20.29 3.31 4.20
CA TYR A 127 21.39 3.04 5.09
C TYR A 127 21.09 1.90 6.06
N ASP A 128 19.96 1.95 6.75
CA ASP A 128 19.57 0.94 7.74
C ASP A 128 19.36 -0.43 7.10
N MET A 129 18.72 -0.45 5.93
CA MET A 129 18.48 -1.70 5.19
C MET A 129 19.77 -2.36 4.73
N LEU A 130 20.68 -1.63 4.12
CA LEU A 130 21.98 -2.19 3.70
C LEU A 130 22.81 -2.67 4.89
N LYS A 131 22.84 -1.87 5.96
CA LYS A 131 23.58 -2.22 7.18
C LYS A 131 23.05 -3.49 7.86
N SER A 132 21.73 -3.68 7.85
CA SER A 132 21.09 -4.80 8.54
C SER A 132 21.04 -6.08 7.72
N THR A 133 21.03 -5.98 6.38
CA THR A 133 20.87 -7.14 5.48
C THR A 133 22.16 -7.60 4.85
N GLY A 134 23.12 -6.69 4.62
CA GLY A 134 24.33 -6.98 3.85
C GLY A 134 24.09 -7.18 2.35
N HIS A 135 22.93 -6.79 1.83
CA HIS A 135 22.68 -6.82 0.38
C HIS A 135 23.63 -5.87 -0.38
N GLU A 136 23.99 -6.26 -1.59
CA GLU A 136 24.91 -5.52 -2.48
C GLU A 136 24.16 -4.81 -3.62
N GLU A 137 22.83 -4.71 -3.56
CA GLU A 137 22.02 -4.07 -4.58
C GLU A 137 20.86 -3.28 -3.96
N ILE A 138 20.60 -2.10 -4.51
CA ILE A 138 19.41 -1.28 -4.20
C ILE A 138 18.56 -1.13 -5.46
N SER A 139 17.24 -1.28 -5.30
CA SER A 139 16.26 -0.98 -6.34
C SER A 139 15.25 0.04 -5.83
N LEU A 140 14.84 0.96 -6.69
CA LEU A 140 13.75 1.89 -6.42
C LEU A 140 12.42 1.27 -6.87
N SER A 141 11.41 1.32 -6.01
CA SER A 141 10.09 0.77 -6.29
C SER A 141 9.02 1.85 -6.34
N SER A 142 8.31 1.88 -7.45
CA SER A 142 7.11 2.69 -7.66
C SER A 142 6.39 2.28 -8.95
N LEU A 143 5.21 2.87 -9.21
CA LEU A 143 4.54 2.74 -10.50
C LEU A 143 5.19 3.58 -11.62
N SER A 144 5.94 4.62 -11.26
CA SER A 144 6.65 5.49 -12.22
C SER A 144 7.80 6.21 -11.51
N SER A 145 8.95 5.54 -11.39
CA SER A 145 10.08 6.07 -10.59
C SER A 145 10.66 7.38 -11.16
N SER A 146 10.56 7.59 -12.48
CA SER A 146 11.00 8.83 -13.12
C SER A 146 10.16 10.07 -12.74
N ASP A 147 8.99 9.86 -12.14
CA ASP A 147 8.10 10.96 -11.71
C ASP A 147 8.30 11.33 -10.24
N TYR A 148 9.20 10.66 -9.52
CA TYR A 148 9.50 11.00 -8.14
C TYR A 148 10.20 12.37 -8.06
N THR A 149 9.67 13.27 -7.22
CA THR A 149 10.10 14.66 -7.13
C THR A 149 11.60 14.83 -6.82
N TYR A 150 12.14 13.95 -5.98
CA TYR A 150 13.54 14.06 -5.52
C TYR A 150 14.44 12.98 -6.11
N LEU A 151 14.10 12.44 -7.29
CA LEU A 151 14.84 11.33 -7.91
C LEU A 151 16.33 11.62 -8.08
N GLU A 152 16.67 12.77 -8.65
CA GLU A 152 18.07 13.17 -8.89
C GLU A 152 18.85 13.25 -7.57
N GLY A 153 18.26 13.89 -6.55
CA GLY A 153 18.87 14.01 -5.23
C GLY A 153 19.07 12.65 -4.55
N LEU A 154 18.11 11.74 -4.70
CA LEU A 154 18.22 10.38 -4.16
C LEU A 154 19.30 9.56 -4.88
N VAL A 155 19.30 9.56 -6.20
CA VAL A 155 20.30 8.82 -7.01
C VAL A 155 21.71 9.32 -6.73
N ASN A 156 21.93 10.63 -6.72
CA ASN A 156 23.22 11.22 -6.40
C ASN A 156 23.68 10.82 -4.99
N PHE A 157 22.80 10.91 -3.99
CA PHE A 157 23.13 10.46 -2.64
C PHE A 157 23.52 8.98 -2.60
N LEU A 158 22.73 8.09 -3.24
CA LEU A 158 23.04 6.66 -3.25
C LEU A 158 24.38 6.37 -3.92
N ILE A 159 24.67 7.02 -5.05
CA ILE A 159 25.96 6.87 -5.75
C ILE A 159 27.11 7.34 -4.87
N ASP A 160 27.03 8.55 -4.32
CA ASP A 160 28.12 9.15 -3.55
C ASP A 160 28.37 8.38 -2.24
N GLU A 161 27.29 8.01 -1.54
CA GLU A 161 27.40 7.32 -0.25
C GLU A 161 27.93 5.88 -0.38
N PHE A 162 27.48 5.16 -1.44
CA PHE A 162 27.81 3.74 -1.59
C PHE A 162 28.90 3.44 -2.63
N LYS A 163 29.47 4.47 -3.26
CA LYS A 163 30.58 4.36 -4.20
C LYS A 163 31.78 3.64 -3.55
N GLY A 164 32.21 2.57 -4.19
CA GLY A 164 33.35 1.77 -3.70
C GLY A 164 33.03 0.87 -2.49
N LYS A 165 31.77 0.84 -2.00
CA LYS A 165 31.33 -0.05 -0.93
C LYS A 165 30.73 -1.37 -1.44
N GLY A 166 30.82 -1.64 -2.74
CA GLY A 166 30.31 -2.88 -3.37
C GLY A 166 28.80 -2.94 -3.54
N VAL A 167 28.13 -1.78 -3.48
CA VAL A 167 26.67 -1.70 -3.68
C VAL A 167 26.34 -1.20 -5.09
N ASN A 168 25.50 -1.93 -5.80
CA ASN A 168 24.96 -1.58 -7.12
C ASN A 168 23.59 -0.85 -6.96
N ILE A 169 23.35 0.13 -7.84
CA ILE A 169 22.15 0.95 -7.82
C ILE A 169 21.45 0.89 -9.18
#